data_222bd757f2bc1c45cdb47e67e2748569
#
_entry.id   222bd757f2bc1c45cdb47e67e2748569
#
_cell.length_a   1.000
_cell.length_b   1.000
_cell.length_c   1.000
_cell.angle_alpha   90.00
_cell.angle_beta   90.00
_cell.angle_gamma   90.00
#
_symmetry.space_group_name_H-M   'P 1'
#
loop_
_entity.id
_entity.type
_entity.pdbx_description
1 polymer ?
#
loop_
_entity_poly.entity_id
_entity_poly.type
_entity_poly.pdbx_seq_one_letter_code
_entity_poly.pdbx_strand_id
1 'polypeptide(L)'
;MNFETQVNSSASRNSVARNNYEQKSRATSLSLPAHMSCSYQESELATDTQERSQLRYITANTDTEEQSFPVLQALNTHTEELNLDVLLQRADHLRMNEFSKMESFELLWDHKEKFRDEIEFIWRFARAYGDMYEISTNTQEKKHYANIGKTLGEKAITRAPMNGHCHLWYAVLCGYVSEFEGLQNKINYGHQFKEHLDKAIELLPEEPFLYYLKGRYCYAVSRLTWIEKKMAATLFGKIPSSTTQEALQNFLKVEDLCPGFSKINYMFLAKCSMDLKQTEDAVKFCDLAMLLPSVTREDKDAEDEVKKISSTLKR
;
A
#
# COMPACT_ATOMS: atom_id res chain seq x y z
N MET A 1 -61.46 0.64 -9.53
CA MET A 1 -61.04 1.12 -8.18
C MET A 1 -59.84 0.37 -7.75
N ASN A 2 -58.71 1.12 -7.73
CA ASN A 2 -57.45 0.94 -6.98
C ASN A 2 -56.65 -0.36 -7.08
N PHE A 3 -55.71 -0.33 -8.03
CA PHE A 3 -54.49 -1.12 -8.02
C PHE A 3 -53.26 -0.19 -8.23
N GLU A 4 -52.99 0.74 -7.31
CA GLU A 4 -51.83 1.68 -7.47
C GLU A 4 -51.10 2.03 -6.20
N THR A 5 -51.06 1.20 -5.17
CA THR A 5 -50.40 1.57 -3.89
C THR A 5 -49.39 0.54 -3.34
N GLN A 6 -48.88 -0.41 -4.13
CA GLN A 6 -47.91 -1.38 -3.61
C GLN A 6 -46.52 -1.40 -4.29
N VAL A 7 -46.21 -0.47 -5.22
CA VAL A 7 -44.91 -0.50 -5.94
C VAL A 7 -43.87 0.41 -5.30
N ASN A 8 -44.22 1.35 -4.41
CA ASN A 8 -43.27 2.35 -3.87
C ASN A 8 -42.57 1.96 -2.56
N SER A 9 -42.86 0.82 -1.91
CA SER A 9 -42.18 0.41 -0.70
C SER A 9 -40.98 -0.51 -0.90
N SER A 10 -40.85 -1.15 -2.08
CA SER A 10 -39.71 -2.03 -2.38
C SER A 10 -38.50 -1.29 -2.93
N ALA A 11 -38.69 -0.16 -3.61
CA ALA A 11 -37.61 0.65 -4.15
C ALA A 11 -36.80 1.38 -3.05
N SER A 12 -37.49 1.86 -2.01
CA SER A 12 -36.84 2.55 -0.88
C SER A 12 -36.01 1.61 0.00
N ARG A 13 -36.43 0.35 0.18
CA ARG A 13 -35.65 -0.64 0.96
C ARG A 13 -34.41 -1.13 0.21
N ASN A 14 -34.45 -1.19 -1.10
CA ASN A 14 -33.30 -1.59 -1.92
C ASN A 14 -32.23 -0.48 -2.02
N SER A 15 -32.60 0.80 -1.98
CA SER A 15 -31.65 1.91 -1.98
C SER A 15 -30.91 2.04 -0.65
N VAL A 16 -31.57 1.82 0.48
CA VAL A 16 -30.93 1.83 1.81
C VAL A 16 -30.01 0.61 1.99
N ALA A 17 -30.41 -0.56 1.49
CA ALA A 17 -29.55 -1.75 1.51
C ALA A 17 -28.31 -1.60 0.60
N ARG A 18 -28.47 -0.98 -0.58
CA ARG A 18 -27.34 -0.70 -1.50
C ARG A 18 -26.36 0.32 -0.91
N ASN A 19 -26.85 1.42 -0.33
CA ASN A 19 -25.98 2.41 0.33
C ASN A 19 -25.25 1.85 1.55
N ASN A 20 -25.88 0.97 2.33
CA ASN A 20 -25.23 0.29 3.45
C ASN A 20 -24.21 -0.76 2.98
N TYR A 21 -24.40 -1.35 1.79
CA TYR A 21 -23.43 -2.31 1.22
C TYR A 21 -22.21 -1.59 0.64
N GLU A 22 -22.41 -0.45 -0.04
CA GLU A 22 -21.31 0.39 -0.54
C GLU A 22 -20.50 1.04 0.59
N GLN A 23 -21.14 1.49 1.68
CA GLN A 23 -20.41 2.00 2.85
C GLN A 23 -19.64 0.91 3.61
N LYS A 24 -20.17 -0.32 3.70
CA LYS A 24 -19.45 -1.46 4.31
C LYS A 24 -18.29 -1.97 3.42
N SER A 25 -18.43 -1.94 2.10
CA SER A 25 -17.35 -2.37 1.19
C SER A 25 -16.17 -1.39 1.19
N ARG A 26 -16.41 -0.08 1.41
CA ARG A 26 -15.34 0.93 1.54
C ARG A 26 -14.47 0.74 2.78
N ALA A 27 -15.01 0.13 3.85
CA ALA A 27 -14.25 -0.12 5.09
C ALA A 27 -13.25 -1.29 4.99
N THR A 28 -13.28 -2.06 3.89
CA THR A 28 -12.39 -3.21 3.66
C THR A 28 -11.42 -3.00 2.50
N SER A 29 -11.36 -1.78 1.93
CA SER A 29 -10.33 -1.42 0.94
C SER A 29 -8.95 -1.59 1.55
N LEU A 30 -8.05 -2.25 0.83
CA LEU A 30 -6.65 -2.49 1.22
C LEU A 30 -5.77 -1.30 0.82
N SER A 31 -6.27 -0.04 0.89
CA SER A 31 -5.46 1.13 0.55
C SER A 31 -4.15 1.14 1.32
N LEU A 32 -3.07 1.40 0.60
CA LEU A 32 -1.71 1.41 1.14
C LEU A 32 -1.40 2.78 1.75
N PRO A 33 -0.73 2.87 2.90
CA PRO A 33 -0.18 4.14 3.34
C PRO A 33 0.91 4.60 2.37
N ALA A 34 0.86 5.87 1.97
CA ALA A 34 1.78 6.47 1.00
C ALA A 34 3.23 6.53 1.48
N HIS A 35 3.47 6.49 2.78
CA HIS A 35 4.79 6.53 3.39
C HIS A 35 5.16 5.17 3.98
N MET A 36 5.59 4.26 3.10
CA MET A 36 6.15 2.97 3.49
C MET A 36 7.67 2.97 3.41
N SER A 37 8.31 3.90 4.08
CA SER A 37 9.72 3.80 4.32
C SER A 37 9.99 3.93 5.81
N CYS A 38 10.03 2.80 6.49
CA CYS A 38 10.89 2.69 7.65
C CYS A 38 12.30 2.81 7.09
N SER A 39 12.91 4.01 7.21
CA SER A 39 14.32 4.18 6.90
C SER A 39 15.09 3.31 7.87
N TYR A 40 15.64 2.21 7.38
CA TYR A 40 16.74 1.55 8.06
C TYR A 40 17.86 2.59 8.14
N GLN A 41 18.00 3.25 9.28
CA GLN A 41 19.23 3.91 9.63
C GLN A 41 20.24 2.80 9.89
N GLU A 42 21.00 2.45 8.87
CA GLU A 42 22.31 1.84 9.10
C GLU A 42 23.10 2.83 9.96
N SER A 43 23.41 2.40 11.17
CA SER A 43 24.30 3.11 12.06
C SER A 43 25.72 3.03 11.49
N GLU A 44 26.05 3.89 10.55
CA GLU A 44 27.43 4.18 10.24
C GLU A 44 28.03 4.99 11.39
N LEU A 45 29.02 4.41 12.03
CA LEU A 45 29.90 5.11 12.94
C LEU A 45 30.45 6.37 12.25
N ALA A 46 30.06 7.50 12.77
CA ALA A 46 30.62 8.79 12.41
C ALA A 46 32.12 8.83 12.80
N THR A 47 32.97 8.85 11.79
CA THR A 47 34.31 9.46 11.94
C THR A 47 34.21 10.88 11.36
N ASP A 48 34.39 11.77 12.32
CA ASP A 48 34.52 13.21 12.19
C ASP A 48 35.62 13.58 11.17
N THR A 49 35.25 14.31 10.12
CA THR A 49 36.19 15.25 9.46
C THR A 49 35.44 16.41 8.82
N GLN A 50 35.60 17.51 9.48
CA GLN A 50 35.14 18.83 9.13
C GLN A 50 35.94 19.37 7.92
N GLU A 51 35.32 19.56 6.78
CA GLU A 51 35.85 20.49 5.76
C GLU A 51 34.74 21.35 5.14
N ARG A 52 34.86 22.63 5.50
CA ARG A 52 34.16 23.76 4.88
C ARG A 52 34.71 23.96 3.46
N SER A 53 33.86 23.97 2.44
CA SER A 53 34.19 24.62 1.18
C SER A 53 33.17 25.69 0.82
N GLN A 54 33.71 26.91 0.77
CA GLN A 54 33.03 28.15 0.40
C GLN A 54 32.67 28.17 -1.08
N LEU A 55 31.43 28.49 -1.36
CA LEU A 55 30.96 28.91 -2.70
C LEU A 55 31.57 30.30 -3.01
N ARG A 56 32.42 30.36 -4.04
CA ARG A 56 32.86 31.62 -4.67
C ARG A 56 32.10 31.80 -5.96
N TYR A 57 31.35 32.87 -6.03
CA TYR A 57 30.85 33.44 -7.27
C TYR A 57 32.01 34.05 -8.08
N ILE A 58 32.12 33.67 -9.35
CA ILE A 58 32.99 34.38 -10.31
C ILE A 58 32.07 35.01 -11.35
N THR A 59 32.08 36.33 -11.37
CA THR A 59 31.49 37.17 -12.40
C THR A 59 32.34 37.13 -13.67
N ALA A 60 31.63 37.12 -14.81
CA ALA A 60 32.21 37.17 -16.15
C ALA A 60 32.83 38.55 -16.43
N ASN A 61 33.98 38.56 -17.09
CA ASN A 61 34.35 39.63 -18.00
C ASN A 61 35.15 39.06 -19.18
N THR A 62 34.69 39.52 -20.34
CA THR A 62 35.15 39.48 -21.69
C THR A 62 36.67 39.58 -21.90
N ASP A 63 37.25 38.79 -22.81
CA ASP A 63 37.74 39.13 -24.13
C ASP A 63 38.64 38.05 -24.75
N THR A 64 38.32 37.72 -26.01
CA THR A 64 39.15 37.32 -27.15
C THR A 64 40.35 36.37 -26.91
N GLU A 65 40.27 35.16 -27.46
CA GLU A 65 41.16 34.70 -28.58
C GLU A 65 40.73 33.26 -29.01
N GLU A 66 40.62 33.13 -30.34
CA GLU A 66 40.42 31.87 -31.07
C GLU A 66 41.60 30.93 -30.83
N GLN A 67 41.38 29.81 -30.18
CA GLN A 67 42.20 28.61 -30.37
C GLN A 67 41.28 27.39 -30.47
N SER A 68 41.27 26.84 -31.67
CA SER A 68 40.62 25.60 -32.07
C SER A 68 41.15 24.44 -31.25
N PHE A 69 40.29 23.85 -30.41
CA PHE A 69 40.55 22.56 -29.75
C PHE A 69 39.72 21.46 -30.39
N PRO A 70 40.35 20.42 -30.93
CA PRO A 70 39.66 19.22 -31.40
C PRO A 70 39.42 18.24 -30.25
N VAL A 71 38.50 18.56 -29.35
CA VAL A 71 38.12 17.65 -28.25
C VAL A 71 36.58 17.61 -28.07
N LEU A 72 35.83 17.63 -29.16
CA LEU A 72 34.37 17.52 -29.11
C LEU A 72 33.84 16.30 -29.87
N GLN A 73 34.65 15.22 -30.00
CA GLN A 73 34.21 13.98 -30.63
C GLN A 73 34.33 12.72 -29.77
N ALA A 74 34.64 12.83 -28.49
CA ALA A 74 34.75 11.67 -27.60
C ALA A 74 33.73 11.64 -26.45
N LEU A 75 32.63 12.43 -26.50
CA LEU A 75 31.64 12.53 -25.42
C LEU A 75 30.25 11.96 -25.77
N ASN A 76 30.12 11.17 -26.83
CA ASN A 76 28.81 10.68 -27.25
C ASN A 76 28.76 9.17 -27.54
N THR A 77 29.42 8.32 -26.77
CA THR A 77 29.23 6.86 -26.86
C THR A 77 29.36 6.11 -25.53
N HIS A 78 29.08 6.75 -24.43
CA HIS A 78 28.63 6.03 -23.24
C HIS A 78 27.14 6.35 -23.03
N THR A 79 26.28 5.72 -23.81
CA THR A 79 25.01 5.28 -23.25
C THR A 79 25.40 4.36 -22.10
N GLU A 80 25.45 4.90 -20.88
CA GLU A 80 25.53 4.08 -19.67
C GLU A 80 24.45 3.04 -19.82
N GLU A 81 24.83 1.80 -20.07
CA GLU A 81 23.92 0.68 -20.07
C GLU A 81 23.38 0.62 -18.66
N LEU A 82 22.16 1.15 -18.44
CA LEU A 82 21.57 1.28 -17.11
C LEU A 82 21.55 -0.12 -16.49
N ASN A 83 22.43 -0.34 -15.50
CA ASN A 83 22.51 -1.58 -14.76
C ASN A 83 21.19 -1.78 -14.02
N LEU A 84 20.72 -3.02 -13.91
CA LEU A 84 19.49 -3.38 -13.21
C LEU A 84 19.46 -2.78 -11.79
N ASP A 85 20.55 -2.92 -11.04
CA ASP A 85 20.60 -2.44 -9.65
C ASP A 85 20.41 -0.92 -9.54
N VAL A 86 21.05 -0.15 -10.42
CA VAL A 86 20.89 1.32 -10.47
C VAL A 86 19.46 1.70 -10.85
N LEU A 87 18.85 1.00 -11.82
CA LEU A 87 17.46 1.20 -12.21
C LEU A 87 16.52 0.97 -11.02
N LEU A 88 16.71 -0.16 -10.33
CA LEU A 88 15.84 -0.55 -9.22
C LEU A 88 15.98 0.39 -8.03
N GLN A 89 17.20 0.79 -7.67
CA GLN A 89 17.44 1.80 -6.64
C GLN A 89 16.78 3.13 -6.97
N ARG A 90 16.88 3.58 -8.22
CA ARG A 90 16.23 4.82 -8.66
C ARG A 90 14.71 4.70 -8.59
N ALA A 91 14.14 3.59 -9.05
CA ALA A 91 12.70 3.36 -8.97
C ALA A 91 12.21 3.32 -7.52
N ASP A 92 12.93 2.64 -6.62
CA ASP A 92 12.62 2.58 -5.20
C ASP A 92 12.71 3.97 -4.55
N HIS A 93 13.73 4.77 -4.89
CA HIS A 93 13.88 6.14 -4.38
C HIS A 93 12.73 7.06 -4.83
N LEU A 94 12.39 7.04 -6.12
CA LEU A 94 11.27 7.83 -6.65
C LEU A 94 9.95 7.48 -5.96
N ARG A 95 9.72 6.20 -5.72
CA ARG A 95 8.51 5.70 -5.06
C ARG A 95 8.32 6.23 -3.64
N MET A 96 9.39 6.60 -2.93
CA MET A 96 9.30 7.16 -1.58
C MET A 96 8.52 8.49 -1.53
N ASN A 97 8.45 9.20 -2.65
CA ASN A 97 7.67 10.42 -2.77
C ASN A 97 6.34 10.12 -3.48
N GLU A 98 5.21 10.48 -2.84
CA GLU A 98 3.87 10.27 -3.39
C GLU A 98 3.69 10.84 -4.80
N PHE A 99 4.27 12.03 -5.05
CA PHE A 99 4.16 12.73 -6.33
C PHE A 99 5.05 12.13 -7.42
N SER A 100 6.05 11.33 -7.07
CA SER A 100 7.00 10.71 -7.99
C SER A 100 6.71 9.24 -8.27
N LYS A 101 5.63 8.66 -7.71
CA LYS A 101 5.23 7.27 -7.96
C LYS A 101 4.97 7.00 -9.44
N MET A 102 4.38 7.96 -10.16
CA MET A 102 4.17 7.84 -11.61
C MET A 102 5.50 7.79 -12.36
N GLU A 103 6.46 8.64 -12.01
CA GLU A 103 7.80 8.63 -12.60
C GLU A 103 8.52 7.30 -12.33
N SER A 104 8.36 6.73 -11.13
CA SER A 104 8.87 5.39 -10.81
C SER A 104 8.25 4.31 -11.69
N PHE A 105 6.93 4.38 -11.92
CA PHE A 105 6.24 3.45 -12.81
C PHE A 105 6.73 3.57 -14.26
N GLU A 106 6.82 4.79 -14.79
CA GLU A 106 7.29 5.06 -16.15
C GLU A 106 8.72 4.55 -16.37
N LEU A 107 9.61 4.79 -15.40
CA LEU A 107 10.97 4.28 -15.43
C LEU A 107 11.02 2.74 -15.56
N LEU A 108 10.20 2.02 -14.79
CA LEU A 108 10.11 0.56 -14.90
C LEU A 108 9.43 0.14 -16.21
N TRP A 109 8.40 0.85 -16.64
CA TRP A 109 7.69 0.57 -17.89
C TRP A 109 8.63 0.62 -19.10
N ASP A 110 9.48 1.63 -19.20
CA ASP A 110 10.42 1.82 -20.31
C ASP A 110 11.45 0.69 -20.40
N HIS A 111 11.73 0.01 -19.29
CA HIS A 111 12.74 -1.06 -19.22
C HIS A 111 12.14 -2.48 -19.11
N LYS A 112 10.80 -2.62 -19.23
CA LYS A 112 10.10 -3.89 -19.02
C LYS A 112 10.55 -5.03 -19.94
N GLU A 113 10.90 -4.73 -21.20
CA GLU A 113 11.35 -5.77 -22.13
C GLU A 113 12.78 -6.21 -21.84
N LYS A 114 13.65 -5.27 -21.44
CA LYS A 114 15.06 -5.56 -21.12
C LYS A 114 15.17 -6.46 -19.88
N PHE A 115 14.37 -6.22 -18.85
CA PHE A 115 14.45 -6.91 -17.56
C PHE A 115 13.25 -7.82 -17.26
N ARG A 116 12.51 -8.22 -18.29
CA ARG A 116 11.27 -9.01 -18.19
C ARG A 116 11.40 -10.34 -17.43
N ASP A 117 12.64 -10.85 -17.29
CA ASP A 117 12.92 -12.15 -16.67
C ASP A 117 13.64 -12.03 -15.32
N GLU A 118 14.00 -10.82 -14.91
CA GLU A 118 14.65 -10.53 -13.64
C GLU A 118 13.63 -10.46 -12.49
N ILE A 119 13.75 -11.33 -11.49
CA ILE A 119 12.78 -11.43 -10.38
C ILE A 119 12.69 -10.11 -9.63
N GLU A 120 13.84 -9.48 -9.33
CA GLU A 120 13.90 -8.21 -8.60
C GLU A 120 13.23 -7.06 -9.37
N PHE A 121 13.19 -7.13 -10.68
CA PHE A 121 12.42 -6.23 -11.52
C PHE A 121 10.93 -6.57 -11.52
N ILE A 122 10.57 -7.85 -11.72
CA ILE A 122 9.18 -8.27 -11.91
C ILE A 122 8.32 -7.91 -10.69
N TRP A 123 8.79 -8.20 -9.48
CA TRP A 123 7.99 -7.91 -8.28
C TRP A 123 7.88 -6.39 -8.02
N ARG A 124 8.95 -5.58 -8.32
CA ARG A 124 8.88 -4.12 -8.24
C ARG A 124 7.92 -3.54 -9.28
N PHE A 125 7.91 -4.12 -10.46
CA PHE A 125 6.97 -3.70 -11.50
C PHE A 125 5.52 -4.07 -11.15
N ALA A 126 5.28 -5.24 -10.55
CA ALA A 126 3.98 -5.60 -9.99
C ALA A 126 3.56 -4.61 -8.89
N ARG A 127 4.48 -4.24 -7.99
CA ARG A 127 4.27 -3.20 -6.96
C ARG A 127 3.91 -1.85 -7.58
N ALA A 128 4.62 -1.43 -8.61
CA ALA A 128 4.37 -0.16 -9.29
C ALA A 128 2.96 -0.12 -9.93
N TYR A 129 2.43 -1.24 -10.42
CA TYR A 129 1.02 -1.34 -10.81
C TYR A 129 0.07 -1.16 -9.62
N GLY A 130 0.46 -1.63 -8.43
CA GLY A 130 -0.26 -1.35 -7.19
C GLY A 130 -0.26 0.15 -6.84
N ASP A 131 0.88 0.82 -6.99
CA ASP A 131 0.97 2.26 -6.79
C ASP A 131 0.08 3.04 -7.79
N MET A 132 0.04 2.62 -9.07
CA MET A 132 -0.85 3.21 -10.08
C MET A 132 -2.33 2.98 -9.75
N TYR A 133 -2.67 1.83 -9.19
CA TYR A 133 -4.01 1.56 -8.66
C TYR A 133 -4.39 2.58 -7.57
N GLU A 134 -3.49 2.87 -6.63
CA GLU A 134 -3.77 3.79 -5.51
C GLU A 134 -3.97 5.23 -5.98
N ILE A 135 -3.13 5.74 -6.87
CA ILE A 135 -3.21 7.13 -7.34
C ILE A 135 -4.30 7.38 -8.37
N SER A 136 -4.77 6.35 -9.09
CA SER A 136 -5.86 6.52 -10.05
C SER A 136 -7.19 6.80 -9.36
N THR A 137 -7.97 7.70 -9.93
CA THR A 137 -9.36 7.98 -9.52
C THR A 137 -10.40 7.27 -10.40
N ASN A 138 -9.96 6.70 -11.53
CA ASN A 138 -10.81 6.03 -12.49
C ASN A 138 -10.96 4.55 -12.14
N THR A 139 -12.19 4.09 -11.93
CA THR A 139 -12.50 2.70 -11.57
C THR A 139 -12.02 1.68 -12.60
N GLN A 140 -12.10 2.00 -13.89
CA GLN A 140 -11.67 1.09 -14.96
C GLN A 140 -10.14 0.97 -15.01
N GLU A 141 -9.43 2.08 -14.83
CA GLU A 141 -7.97 2.09 -14.71
C GLU A 141 -7.53 1.30 -13.48
N LYS A 142 -8.14 1.52 -12.32
CA LYS A 142 -7.87 0.74 -11.12
C LYS A 142 -8.00 -0.76 -11.38
N LYS A 143 -9.11 -1.18 -11.99
CA LYS A 143 -9.33 -2.58 -12.34
C LYS A 143 -8.26 -3.11 -13.29
N HIS A 144 -7.86 -2.31 -14.27
CA HIS A 144 -6.82 -2.66 -15.24
C HIS A 144 -5.46 -2.84 -14.55
N TYR A 145 -5.04 -1.87 -13.75
CA TYR A 145 -3.77 -1.92 -13.01
C TYR A 145 -3.72 -3.11 -12.03
N ALA A 146 -4.79 -3.34 -11.27
CA ALA A 146 -4.87 -4.47 -10.35
C ALA A 146 -4.68 -5.83 -11.05
N ASN A 147 -5.33 -6.03 -12.21
CA ASN A 147 -5.24 -7.29 -12.95
C ASN A 147 -3.86 -7.52 -13.58
N ILE A 148 -3.25 -6.48 -14.19
CA ILE A 148 -1.89 -6.62 -14.75
C ILE A 148 -0.89 -6.88 -13.64
N GLY A 149 -0.94 -6.09 -12.57
CA GLY A 149 -0.05 -6.27 -11.42
C GLY A 149 -0.15 -7.68 -10.83
N LYS A 150 -1.38 -8.20 -10.66
CA LYS A 150 -1.62 -9.57 -10.17
C LYS A 150 -0.97 -10.62 -11.09
N THR A 151 -1.13 -10.49 -12.40
CA THR A 151 -0.51 -11.41 -13.38
C THR A 151 1.02 -11.39 -13.29
N LEU A 152 1.62 -10.20 -13.12
CA LEU A 152 3.07 -10.08 -12.87
C LEU A 152 3.48 -10.74 -11.55
N GLY A 153 2.68 -10.57 -10.50
CA GLY A 153 2.89 -11.21 -9.20
C GLY A 153 2.84 -12.74 -9.31
N GLU A 154 1.90 -13.32 -10.06
CA GLU A 154 1.84 -14.76 -10.35
C GLU A 154 3.09 -15.26 -11.07
N LYS A 155 3.57 -14.49 -12.07
CA LYS A 155 4.82 -14.80 -12.77
C LYS A 155 6.01 -14.77 -11.81
N ALA A 156 6.08 -13.80 -10.92
CA ALA A 156 7.16 -13.66 -9.94
C ALA A 156 7.20 -14.84 -8.96
N ILE A 157 6.07 -15.21 -8.36
CA ILE A 157 5.95 -16.32 -7.42
C ILE A 157 6.32 -17.64 -8.08
N THR A 158 5.84 -17.88 -9.31
CA THR A 158 6.14 -19.13 -10.05
C THR A 158 7.63 -19.30 -10.26
N ARG A 159 8.38 -18.22 -10.47
CA ARG A 159 9.82 -18.25 -10.71
C ARG A 159 10.64 -18.23 -9.43
N ALA A 160 10.15 -17.55 -8.39
CA ALA A 160 10.85 -17.37 -7.13
C ALA A 160 9.92 -17.61 -5.92
N PRO A 161 9.52 -18.88 -5.67
CA PRO A 161 8.54 -19.18 -4.62
C PRO A 161 9.07 -18.98 -3.19
N MET A 162 10.37 -18.70 -3.04
CA MET A 162 11.01 -18.38 -1.76
C MET A 162 11.37 -16.90 -1.62
N ASN A 163 10.90 -16.03 -2.53
CA ASN A 163 11.07 -14.59 -2.41
C ASN A 163 9.85 -13.96 -1.72
N GLY A 164 10.03 -13.43 -0.50
CA GLY A 164 8.95 -12.87 0.31
C GLY A 164 8.28 -11.65 -0.33
N HIS A 165 9.02 -10.81 -1.07
CA HIS A 165 8.45 -9.66 -1.78
C HIS A 165 7.50 -10.07 -2.90
N CYS A 166 7.78 -11.18 -3.59
CA CYS A 166 6.87 -11.72 -4.61
C CYS A 166 5.53 -12.10 -3.98
N HIS A 167 5.55 -12.78 -2.84
CA HIS A 167 4.33 -13.15 -2.10
C HIS A 167 3.60 -11.93 -1.54
N LEU A 168 4.33 -10.96 -0.98
CA LEU A 168 3.77 -9.71 -0.46
C LEU A 168 2.95 -8.99 -1.54
N TRP A 169 3.58 -8.69 -2.67
CA TRP A 169 2.92 -7.88 -3.70
C TRP A 169 1.81 -8.62 -4.43
N TYR A 170 1.95 -9.94 -4.60
CA TYR A 170 0.84 -10.74 -5.09
C TYR A 170 -0.38 -10.72 -4.15
N ALA A 171 -0.15 -10.85 -2.84
CA ALA A 171 -1.22 -10.76 -1.86
C ALA A 171 -1.95 -9.40 -1.95
N VAL A 172 -1.20 -8.29 -1.96
CA VAL A 172 -1.76 -6.94 -2.11
C VAL A 172 -2.63 -6.83 -3.35
N LEU A 173 -2.13 -7.28 -4.50
CA LEU A 173 -2.82 -7.20 -5.78
C LEU A 173 -4.06 -8.11 -5.85
N CYS A 174 -4.06 -9.26 -5.18
CA CYS A 174 -5.26 -10.06 -4.95
C CYS A 174 -6.32 -9.26 -4.17
N GLY A 175 -5.91 -8.51 -3.15
CA GLY A 175 -6.78 -7.61 -2.42
C GLY A 175 -7.45 -6.57 -3.33
N TYR A 176 -6.67 -5.91 -4.19
CA TYR A 176 -7.19 -4.91 -5.12
C TYR A 176 -8.14 -5.50 -6.16
N VAL A 177 -7.81 -6.64 -6.78
CA VAL A 177 -8.71 -7.33 -7.71
C VAL A 177 -10.03 -7.69 -7.03
N SER A 178 -9.98 -8.10 -5.77
CA SER A 178 -11.17 -8.48 -5.01
C SER A 178 -12.24 -7.38 -4.90
N GLU A 179 -11.84 -6.11 -5.00
CA GLU A 179 -12.75 -4.98 -4.89
C GLU A 179 -13.74 -4.88 -6.06
N PHE A 180 -13.38 -5.44 -7.21
CA PHE A 180 -14.20 -5.43 -8.44
C PHE A 180 -15.02 -6.70 -8.62
N GLU A 181 -14.95 -7.64 -7.68
CA GLU A 181 -15.50 -8.97 -7.82
C GLU A 181 -16.76 -9.18 -6.97
N GLY A 182 -17.61 -10.10 -7.42
CA GLY A 182 -18.75 -10.57 -6.64
C GLY A 182 -18.32 -11.33 -5.39
N LEU A 183 -19.24 -11.52 -4.45
CA LEU A 183 -18.96 -12.04 -3.09
C LEU A 183 -18.14 -13.35 -3.09
N GLN A 184 -18.46 -14.30 -3.96
CA GLN A 184 -17.76 -15.58 -4.05
C GLN A 184 -16.29 -15.40 -4.43
N ASN A 185 -16.02 -14.64 -5.50
CA ASN A 185 -14.66 -14.36 -5.95
C ASN A 185 -13.90 -13.50 -4.94
N LYS A 186 -14.59 -12.54 -4.30
CA LYS A 186 -14.01 -11.74 -3.21
C LYS A 186 -13.50 -12.61 -2.05
N ILE A 187 -14.26 -13.64 -1.68
CA ILE A 187 -13.84 -14.61 -0.65
C ILE A 187 -12.65 -15.43 -1.14
N ASN A 188 -12.64 -15.87 -2.41
CA ASN A 188 -11.53 -16.61 -3.00
C ASN A 188 -10.23 -15.77 -3.00
N TYR A 189 -10.30 -14.50 -3.41
CA TYR A 189 -9.15 -13.60 -3.36
C TYR A 189 -8.71 -13.30 -1.93
N GLY A 190 -9.64 -13.20 -0.98
CA GLY A 190 -9.31 -13.07 0.44
C GLY A 190 -8.54 -14.29 0.99
N HIS A 191 -8.83 -15.48 0.50
CA HIS A 191 -8.08 -16.69 0.83
C HIS A 191 -6.67 -16.64 0.25
N GLN A 192 -6.52 -16.32 -1.04
CA GLN A 192 -5.22 -16.18 -1.69
C GLN A 192 -4.39 -15.07 -1.02
N PHE A 193 -5.00 -13.92 -0.71
CA PHE A 193 -4.36 -12.86 0.06
C PHE A 193 -3.76 -13.41 1.36
N LYS A 194 -4.56 -14.12 2.17
CA LYS A 194 -4.10 -14.67 3.44
C LYS A 194 -2.96 -15.66 3.28
N GLU A 195 -3.08 -16.59 2.34
CA GLU A 195 -2.08 -17.64 2.09
C GLU A 195 -0.72 -17.02 1.74
N HIS A 196 -0.70 -16.09 0.78
CA HIS A 196 0.54 -15.44 0.35
C HIS A 196 1.06 -14.44 1.38
N LEU A 197 0.19 -13.76 2.12
CA LEU A 197 0.60 -12.90 3.22
C LEU A 197 1.29 -13.70 4.34
N ASP A 198 0.73 -14.84 4.73
CA ASP A 198 1.35 -15.71 5.75
C ASP A 198 2.72 -16.21 5.27
N LYS A 199 2.85 -16.57 3.98
CA LYS A 199 4.14 -16.95 3.40
C LYS A 199 5.14 -15.80 3.35
N ALA A 200 4.69 -14.61 3.03
CA ALA A 200 5.54 -13.41 3.05
C ALA A 200 6.05 -13.10 4.47
N ILE A 201 5.22 -13.24 5.51
CA ILE A 201 5.62 -13.05 6.92
C ILE A 201 6.67 -14.09 7.33
N GLU A 202 6.52 -15.34 6.90
CA GLU A 202 7.53 -16.39 7.15
C GLU A 202 8.90 -16.03 6.56
N LEU A 203 8.91 -15.42 5.36
CA LEU A 203 10.13 -15.10 4.62
C LEU A 203 10.72 -13.73 4.97
N LEU A 204 9.91 -12.79 5.47
CA LEU A 204 10.28 -11.40 5.80
C LEU A 204 9.71 -11.01 7.17
N PRO A 205 10.11 -11.66 8.27
CA PRO A 205 9.47 -11.48 9.59
C PRO A 205 9.67 -10.07 10.19
N GLU A 206 10.62 -9.29 9.70
CA GLU A 206 10.91 -7.93 10.18
C GLU A 206 10.26 -6.82 9.32
N GLU A 207 9.45 -7.19 8.31
CA GLU A 207 8.78 -6.21 7.45
C GLU A 207 7.48 -5.70 8.10
N PRO A 208 7.41 -4.44 8.59
CA PRO A 208 6.25 -3.92 9.32
C PRO A 208 4.96 -3.93 8.50
N PHE A 209 5.07 -3.69 7.20
CA PHE A 209 3.92 -3.64 6.32
C PHE A 209 3.13 -4.95 6.27
N LEU A 210 3.80 -6.08 6.41
CA LEU A 210 3.14 -7.39 6.45
C LEU A 210 2.20 -7.52 7.65
N TYR A 211 2.62 -7.04 8.82
CA TYR A 211 1.80 -7.04 10.02
C TYR A 211 0.66 -6.02 9.93
N TYR A 212 0.89 -4.88 9.30
CA TYR A 212 -0.17 -3.94 8.97
C TYR A 212 -1.26 -4.59 8.11
N LEU A 213 -0.88 -5.27 7.03
CA LEU A 213 -1.81 -6.01 6.17
C LEU A 213 -2.53 -7.12 6.93
N LYS A 214 -1.81 -7.86 7.80
CA LYS A 214 -2.40 -8.92 8.61
C LYS A 214 -3.39 -8.35 9.64
N GLY A 215 -3.07 -7.24 10.27
CA GLY A 215 -3.98 -6.52 11.16
C GLY A 215 -5.28 -6.13 10.45
N ARG A 216 -5.17 -5.56 9.26
CA ARG A 216 -6.32 -5.21 8.41
C ARG A 216 -7.16 -6.41 8.01
N TYR A 217 -6.50 -7.51 7.62
CA TYR A 217 -7.18 -8.77 7.32
C TYR A 217 -7.95 -9.28 8.55
N CYS A 218 -7.30 -9.39 9.70
CA CYS A 218 -7.93 -9.85 10.94
C CYS A 218 -9.11 -8.97 11.33
N TYR A 219 -8.95 -7.64 11.23
CA TYR A 219 -10.04 -6.70 11.52
C TYR A 219 -11.22 -6.89 10.57
N ALA A 220 -10.97 -6.99 9.26
CA ALA A 220 -12.01 -7.23 8.26
C ALA A 220 -12.75 -8.56 8.51
N VAL A 221 -12.02 -9.65 8.78
CA VAL A 221 -12.60 -10.97 9.05
C VAL A 221 -13.43 -10.97 10.34
N SER A 222 -12.99 -10.26 11.39
CA SER A 222 -13.75 -10.12 12.63
C SER A 222 -15.14 -9.48 12.42
N ARG A 223 -15.26 -8.65 11.37
CA ARG A 223 -16.48 -7.92 11.00
C ARG A 223 -17.36 -8.64 9.96
N LEU A 224 -16.94 -9.79 9.45
CA LEU A 224 -17.74 -10.55 8.49
C LEU A 224 -19.10 -10.91 9.05
N THR A 225 -20.12 -10.76 8.21
CA THR A 225 -21.49 -11.19 8.49
C THR A 225 -21.57 -12.71 8.56
N TRP A 226 -22.64 -13.23 9.16
CA TRP A 226 -22.89 -14.67 9.21
C TRP A 226 -22.96 -15.30 7.80
N ILE A 227 -23.54 -14.59 6.82
CA ILE A 227 -23.66 -15.07 5.43
C ILE A 227 -22.26 -15.21 4.80
N GLU A 228 -21.41 -14.21 4.95
CA GLU A 228 -20.04 -14.22 4.43
C GLU A 228 -19.21 -15.35 5.06
N LYS A 229 -19.33 -15.53 6.40
CA LYS A 229 -18.68 -16.62 7.13
C LYS A 229 -19.15 -18.00 6.65
N LYS A 230 -20.46 -18.17 6.43
CA LYS A 230 -21.03 -19.43 5.94
C LYS A 230 -20.56 -19.73 4.51
N MET A 231 -20.51 -18.72 3.64
CA MET A 231 -20.02 -18.86 2.27
C MET A 231 -18.53 -19.26 2.26
N ALA A 232 -17.69 -18.60 3.07
CA ALA A 232 -16.29 -18.98 3.20
C ALA A 232 -16.13 -20.43 3.70
N ALA A 233 -16.94 -20.86 4.67
CA ALA A 233 -16.94 -22.24 5.14
C ALA A 233 -17.33 -23.24 4.05
N THR A 234 -18.28 -22.89 3.19
CA THR A 234 -18.68 -23.74 2.06
C THR A 234 -17.56 -23.88 1.02
N LEU A 235 -16.82 -22.80 0.75
CA LEU A 235 -15.73 -22.79 -0.24
C LEU A 235 -14.44 -23.46 0.26
N PHE A 236 -14.11 -23.28 1.55
CA PHE A 236 -12.80 -23.66 2.10
C PHE A 236 -12.88 -24.65 3.27
N GLY A 237 -14.05 -25.18 3.58
CA GLY A 237 -14.25 -26.20 4.61
C GLY A 237 -14.11 -25.71 6.06
N LYS A 238 -13.82 -24.40 6.28
CA LYS A 238 -13.70 -23.81 7.62
C LYS A 238 -14.20 -22.36 7.67
N ILE A 239 -14.71 -21.98 8.82
CA ILE A 239 -15.16 -20.61 9.07
C ILE A 239 -13.92 -19.73 9.37
N PRO A 240 -13.75 -18.57 8.71
CA PRO A 240 -12.74 -17.59 9.10
C PRO A 240 -12.99 -17.12 10.54
N SER A 241 -11.96 -17.15 11.40
CA SER A 241 -12.11 -16.94 12.84
C SER A 241 -11.23 -15.84 13.43
N SER A 242 -10.69 -14.92 12.62
CA SER A 242 -9.89 -13.82 13.14
C SER A 242 -10.72 -12.88 14.03
N THR A 243 -10.05 -12.33 15.04
CA THR A 243 -10.65 -11.50 16.09
C THR A 243 -10.11 -10.06 16.05
N THR A 244 -10.83 -9.13 16.68
CA THR A 244 -10.34 -7.75 16.89
C THR A 244 -9.08 -7.72 17.74
N GLN A 245 -8.93 -8.67 18.69
CA GLN A 245 -7.72 -8.78 19.52
C GLN A 245 -6.50 -9.19 18.68
N GLU A 246 -6.65 -10.15 17.76
CA GLU A 246 -5.58 -10.52 16.83
C GLU A 246 -5.22 -9.35 15.90
N ALA A 247 -6.22 -8.58 15.44
CA ALA A 247 -5.97 -7.37 14.66
C ALA A 247 -5.14 -6.35 15.45
N LEU A 248 -5.53 -6.07 16.70
CA LEU A 248 -4.82 -5.15 17.60
C LEU A 248 -3.34 -5.59 17.78
N GLN A 249 -3.10 -6.87 18.04
CA GLN A 249 -1.74 -7.41 18.22
C GLN A 249 -0.87 -7.19 16.97
N ASN A 250 -1.42 -7.40 15.77
CA ASN A 250 -0.67 -7.18 14.53
C ASN A 250 -0.36 -5.69 14.32
N PHE A 251 -1.30 -4.77 14.58
CA PHE A 251 -1.03 -3.33 14.49
C PHE A 251 -0.03 -2.84 15.55
N LEU A 252 -0.04 -3.42 16.76
CA LEU A 252 0.98 -3.15 17.78
C LEU A 252 2.35 -3.67 17.34
N LYS A 253 2.43 -4.85 16.69
CA LYS A 253 3.69 -5.35 16.15
C LYS A 253 4.27 -4.42 15.06
N VAL A 254 3.42 -3.74 14.27
CA VAL A 254 3.88 -2.67 13.37
C VAL A 254 4.58 -1.57 14.14
N GLU A 255 3.97 -1.11 15.23
CA GLU A 255 4.52 -0.03 16.06
C GLU A 255 5.81 -0.44 16.75
N ASP A 256 5.94 -1.71 17.16
CA ASP A 256 7.18 -2.26 17.73
C ASP A 256 8.32 -2.28 16.70
N LEU A 257 8.04 -2.64 15.45
CA LEU A 257 9.04 -2.72 14.37
C LEU A 257 9.38 -1.34 13.79
N CYS A 258 8.40 -0.47 13.67
CA CYS A 258 8.53 0.86 13.06
C CYS A 258 7.61 1.87 13.75
N PRO A 259 8.04 2.49 14.86
CA PRO A 259 7.26 3.51 15.55
C PRO A 259 6.86 4.67 14.62
N GLY A 260 5.57 5.05 14.65
CA GLY A 260 5.07 6.10 13.77
C GLY A 260 4.89 5.67 12.31
N PHE A 261 4.77 4.40 12.04
CA PHE A 261 4.65 3.83 10.70
C PHE A 261 3.63 4.55 9.81
N SER A 262 2.41 4.79 10.28
CA SER A 262 1.42 5.56 9.54
C SER A 262 0.25 6.01 10.41
N LYS A 263 -0.38 7.12 9.99
CA LYS A 263 -1.64 7.61 10.57
C LYS A 263 -2.74 6.54 10.52
N ILE A 264 -2.78 5.75 9.46
CA ILE A 264 -3.78 4.70 9.28
C ILE A 264 -3.56 3.56 10.28
N ASN A 265 -2.30 3.20 10.59
CA ASN A 265 -2.02 2.21 11.63
C ASN A 265 -2.56 2.66 12.98
N TYR A 266 -2.30 3.91 13.38
CA TYR A 266 -2.85 4.48 14.61
C TYR A 266 -4.39 4.55 14.61
N MET A 267 -5.00 4.89 13.47
CA MET A 267 -6.47 4.86 13.34
C MET A 267 -7.03 3.45 13.59
N PHE A 268 -6.38 2.40 13.06
CA PHE A 268 -6.82 1.02 13.31
C PHE A 268 -6.54 0.58 14.76
N LEU A 269 -5.44 0.99 15.37
CA LEU A 269 -5.16 0.78 16.79
C LEU A 269 -6.28 1.41 17.65
N ALA A 270 -6.66 2.66 17.37
CA ALA A 270 -7.76 3.33 18.05
C ALA A 270 -9.12 2.59 17.86
N LYS A 271 -9.42 2.13 16.64
CA LYS A 271 -10.63 1.36 16.34
C LYS A 271 -10.68 0.04 17.09
N CYS A 272 -9.60 -0.72 17.08
CA CYS A 272 -9.52 -1.98 17.79
C CYS A 272 -9.66 -1.78 19.30
N SER A 273 -8.98 -0.77 19.86
CA SER A 273 -9.06 -0.44 21.28
C SER A 273 -10.49 -0.03 21.68
N MET A 274 -11.17 0.78 20.86
CA MET A 274 -12.57 1.16 21.09
C MET A 274 -13.50 -0.06 21.06
N ASP A 275 -13.35 -0.95 20.08
CA ASP A 275 -14.14 -2.18 19.96
C ASP A 275 -13.93 -3.12 21.15
N LEU A 276 -12.73 -3.14 21.72
CA LEU A 276 -12.35 -3.92 22.90
C LEU A 276 -12.64 -3.20 24.23
N LYS A 277 -13.26 -2.01 24.20
CA LYS A 277 -13.56 -1.16 25.36
C LYS A 277 -12.32 -0.70 26.15
N GLN A 278 -11.20 -0.59 25.50
CA GLN A 278 -9.93 -0.06 26.03
C GLN A 278 -9.88 1.45 25.75
N THR A 279 -10.65 2.22 26.50
CA THR A 279 -10.89 3.65 26.20
C THR A 279 -9.62 4.49 26.27
N GLU A 280 -8.76 4.25 27.26
CA GLU A 280 -7.49 5.00 27.41
C GLU A 280 -6.56 4.78 26.24
N ASP A 281 -6.39 3.54 25.79
CA ASP A 281 -5.59 3.20 24.62
C ASP A 281 -6.20 3.80 23.35
N ALA A 282 -7.52 3.77 23.20
CA ALA A 282 -8.19 4.39 22.05
C ALA A 282 -7.91 5.89 21.97
N VAL A 283 -7.96 6.63 23.11
CA VAL A 283 -7.61 8.05 23.17
C VAL A 283 -6.14 8.25 22.80
N LYS A 284 -5.23 7.49 23.41
CA LYS A 284 -3.79 7.56 23.11
C LYS A 284 -3.50 7.42 21.62
N PHE A 285 -4.09 6.42 20.96
CA PHE A 285 -3.84 6.19 19.53
C PHE A 285 -4.50 7.25 18.64
N CYS A 286 -5.64 7.83 19.06
CA CYS A 286 -6.20 8.99 18.38
C CYS A 286 -5.24 10.18 18.43
N ASP A 287 -4.64 10.46 19.58
CA ASP A 287 -3.70 11.56 19.75
C ASP A 287 -2.44 11.35 18.92
N LEU A 288 -1.88 10.14 18.92
CA LEU A 288 -0.73 9.78 18.09
C LEU A 288 -1.03 9.90 16.58
N ALA A 289 -2.22 9.48 16.14
CA ALA A 289 -2.64 9.66 14.74
C ALA A 289 -2.69 11.14 14.34
N MET A 290 -3.12 12.02 15.23
CA MET A 290 -3.21 13.46 14.96
C MET A 290 -1.86 14.17 14.89
N LEU A 291 -0.80 13.58 15.45
CA LEU A 291 0.57 14.11 15.34
C LEU A 291 1.20 13.87 13.96
N LEU A 292 0.75 12.86 13.22
CA LEU A 292 1.29 12.55 11.90
C LEU A 292 0.66 13.46 10.82
N PRO A 293 1.43 13.86 9.78
CA PRO A 293 0.92 14.66 8.68
C PRO A 293 -0.14 13.89 7.87
N SER A 294 -1.08 14.62 7.24
CA SER A 294 -2.03 14.07 6.27
C SER A 294 -1.63 14.46 4.87
N VAL A 295 -0.86 13.61 4.21
CA VAL A 295 -0.30 13.85 2.87
C VAL A 295 -1.22 13.27 1.80
N THR A 296 -1.63 12.02 1.97
CA THR A 296 -2.47 11.31 1.02
C THR A 296 -3.95 11.50 1.28
N ARG A 297 -4.76 11.01 0.34
CA ARG A 297 -6.20 10.93 0.53
C ARG A 297 -6.56 10.00 1.68
N GLU A 298 -5.88 8.85 1.76
CA GLU A 298 -6.09 7.85 2.81
C GLU A 298 -5.75 8.41 4.19
N ASP A 299 -4.71 9.25 4.31
CA ASP A 299 -4.38 9.92 5.57
C ASP A 299 -5.51 10.87 6.01
N LYS A 300 -6.12 11.59 5.06
CA LYS A 300 -7.26 12.47 5.34
C LYS A 300 -8.49 11.69 5.77
N ASP A 301 -8.79 10.58 5.08
CA ASP A 301 -9.89 9.69 5.44
C ASP A 301 -9.66 9.07 6.83
N ALA A 302 -8.42 8.69 7.14
CA ALA A 302 -8.04 8.20 8.47
C ALA A 302 -8.17 9.28 9.55
N GLU A 303 -7.76 10.52 9.26
CA GLU A 303 -7.89 11.65 10.17
C GLU A 303 -9.36 11.94 10.50
N ASP A 304 -10.23 11.92 9.50
CA ASP A 304 -11.67 12.11 9.70
C ASP A 304 -12.29 10.99 10.55
N GLU A 305 -11.82 9.77 10.37
CA GLU A 305 -12.26 8.64 11.18
C GLU A 305 -11.75 8.75 12.64
N VAL A 306 -10.51 9.16 12.86
CA VAL A 306 -9.95 9.44 14.18
C VAL A 306 -10.73 10.54 14.89
N LYS A 307 -11.12 11.62 14.22
CA LYS A 307 -11.98 12.68 14.78
C LYS A 307 -13.34 12.15 15.23
N LYS A 308 -13.95 11.24 14.45
CA LYS A 308 -15.22 10.56 14.82
C LYS A 308 -15.05 9.70 16.09
N ILE A 309 -13.97 8.90 16.15
CA ILE A 309 -13.66 8.08 17.32
C ILE A 309 -13.49 8.98 18.54
N SER A 310 -12.66 10.02 18.46
CA SER A 310 -12.41 10.98 19.56
C SER A 310 -13.70 11.64 20.05
N SER A 311 -14.61 12.01 19.13
CA SER A 311 -15.90 12.61 19.50
C SER A 311 -16.84 11.63 20.22
N THR A 312 -16.73 10.33 19.91
CA THR A 312 -17.50 9.27 20.57
C THR A 312 -16.97 8.97 21.97
N LEU A 313 -15.66 9.01 22.16
CA LEU A 313 -15.01 8.75 23.47
C LEU A 313 -15.19 9.88 24.49
N LYS A 314 -15.50 11.10 24.03
CA LYS A 314 -15.75 12.27 24.89
C LYS A 314 -17.19 12.36 25.41
N ARG A 315 -18.08 11.48 24.97
CA ARG A 315 -19.48 11.39 25.43
C ARG A 315 -19.63 10.40 26.56
#